data_2fcefe5160c80a34787bf6a39570c800
#
_entry.id   2fcefe5160c80a34787bf6a39570c800
#
_cell.length_a   1.000
_cell.length_b   1.000
_cell.length_c   1.000
_cell.angle_alpha   90.00
_cell.angle_beta   90.00
_cell.angle_gamma   90.00
#
_symmetry.space_group_name_H-M   'P 1'
#
loop_
_entity.id
_entity.type
_entity.pdbx_description
1 polymer ?
#
loop_
_entity_poly.entity_id
_entity_poly.type
_entity_poly.pdbx_seq_one_letter_code
_entity_poly.pdbx_strand_id
1 'polypeptide(L)'
;MCIRDRDASLDIEEEENLRSLISQKNYFGVEDLVRSQNIPESLEKAFLELPHLFGSSEVLQKARSLTDNICAIKAVERLEEIYEILKIYGYEKYVSFDFGMLSKFQYYTGIIFQAYTYGTGEPVVKGGRYNNLLKHFGKPAASIGFGITVDNLLMALSRQKISLPEKKAPVILTYTETNRREAILEAQKLRNEGTAVALRREKEDC
;
A
#
# COMPACT_ATOMS: atom_id res chain seq x y z
N MET A 1 -11.26 -7.05 5.39
CA MET A 1 -12.08 -7.35 6.57
C MET A 1 -13.51 -7.49 6.07
N CYS A 2 -14.11 -8.68 6.20
CA CYS A 2 -15.53 -8.89 5.83
C CYS A 2 -16.40 -8.37 6.98
N ILE A 3 -16.77 -7.08 6.93
CA ILE A 3 -17.82 -6.52 7.78
C ILE A 3 -19.22 -6.95 7.28
N ARG A 4 -19.28 -7.75 6.21
CA ARG A 4 -20.52 -8.40 5.75
C ARG A 4 -20.86 -9.57 6.68
N ASP A 5 -21.02 -9.29 7.96
CA ASP A 5 -21.67 -10.24 8.84
C ASP A 5 -23.17 -10.01 8.73
N ARG A 6 -23.83 -10.96 8.05
CA ARG A 6 -25.30 -11.01 8.00
C ARG A 6 -25.96 -11.06 9.38
N ASP A 7 -25.14 -11.22 10.42
CA ASP A 7 -25.59 -11.33 11.79
C ASP A 7 -25.75 -9.96 12.49
N ALA A 8 -25.17 -8.87 11.91
CA ALA A 8 -25.21 -7.54 12.52
C ALA A 8 -26.50 -6.76 12.20
N SER A 9 -27.33 -7.23 11.26
CA SER A 9 -28.60 -6.57 10.84
C SER A 9 -28.47 -5.10 10.42
N LEU A 10 -27.24 -4.64 10.12
CA LEU A 10 -26.98 -3.29 9.63
C LEU A 10 -27.43 -3.16 8.18
N ASP A 11 -28.06 -2.05 7.84
CA ASP A 11 -28.32 -1.71 6.46
C ASP A 11 -27.05 -1.21 5.74
N ILE A 12 -27.14 -0.97 4.43
CA ILE A 12 -25.97 -0.58 3.62
C ILE A 12 -25.44 0.78 4.05
N GLU A 13 -26.29 1.72 4.41
CA GLU A 13 -25.92 3.08 4.82
C GLU A 13 -25.24 3.06 6.19
N GLU A 14 -25.76 2.28 7.12
CA GLU A 14 -25.19 2.07 8.45
C GLU A 14 -23.83 1.38 8.37
N GLU A 15 -23.67 0.36 7.49
CA GLU A 15 -22.38 -0.29 7.26
C GLU A 15 -21.35 0.70 6.70
N GLU A 16 -21.72 1.53 5.73
CA GLU A 16 -20.83 2.55 5.15
C GLU A 16 -20.46 3.61 6.18
N ASN A 17 -21.42 4.04 7.01
CA ASN A 17 -21.16 4.98 8.09
C ASN A 17 -20.21 4.40 9.13
N LEU A 18 -20.43 3.17 9.59
CA LEU A 18 -19.55 2.48 10.52
C LEU A 18 -18.13 2.36 9.97
N ARG A 19 -17.99 1.99 8.71
CA ARG A 19 -16.69 1.94 8.01
C ARG A 19 -16.00 3.29 7.99
N SER A 20 -16.75 4.36 7.72
CA SER A 20 -16.23 5.72 7.71
C SER A 20 -15.73 6.14 9.09
N LEU A 21 -16.51 5.90 10.13
CA LEU A 21 -16.17 6.22 11.52
C LEU A 21 -14.90 5.45 11.97
N ILE A 22 -14.81 4.16 11.68
CA ILE A 22 -13.63 3.34 11.99
C ILE A 22 -12.40 3.87 11.25
N SER A 23 -12.53 4.15 9.94
CA SER A 23 -11.44 4.66 9.11
C SER A 23 -10.90 6.01 9.57
N GLN A 24 -11.78 6.86 10.13
CA GLN A 24 -11.44 8.16 10.68
C GLN A 24 -10.96 8.08 12.14
N LYS A 25 -10.98 6.89 12.74
CA LYS A 25 -10.67 6.67 14.17
C LYS A 25 -11.57 7.49 15.10
N ASN A 26 -12.82 7.71 14.67
CA ASN A 26 -13.85 8.38 15.47
C ASN A 26 -14.50 7.36 16.42
N TYR A 27 -13.82 7.08 17.51
CA TYR A 27 -14.25 6.05 18.49
C TYR A 27 -15.59 6.34 19.11
N PHE A 28 -15.88 7.61 19.44
CA PHE A 28 -17.18 8.00 19.99
C PHE A 28 -18.32 7.77 18.99
N GLY A 29 -18.12 8.14 17.71
CA GLY A 29 -19.10 7.88 16.68
C GLY A 29 -19.34 6.38 16.43
N VAL A 30 -18.31 5.55 16.56
CA VAL A 30 -18.45 4.08 16.50
C VAL A 30 -19.29 3.59 17.67
N GLU A 31 -18.99 4.05 18.89
CA GLU A 31 -19.73 3.67 20.11
C GLU A 31 -21.20 4.06 20.02
N ASP A 32 -21.48 5.31 19.63
CA ASP A 32 -22.85 5.81 19.50
C ASP A 32 -23.64 5.02 18.45
N LEU A 33 -23.05 4.78 17.28
CA LEU A 33 -23.69 4.01 16.21
C LEU A 33 -23.96 2.58 16.67
N VAL A 34 -22.97 1.89 17.20
CA VAL A 34 -23.07 0.47 17.60
C VAL A 34 -24.10 0.29 18.70
N ARG A 35 -24.16 1.20 19.70
CA ARG A 35 -25.13 1.14 20.78
C ARG A 35 -26.55 1.53 20.36
N SER A 36 -26.70 2.35 19.32
CA SER A 36 -28.01 2.70 18.79
C SER A 36 -28.69 1.57 18.02
N GLN A 37 -27.87 0.59 17.57
CA GLN A 37 -28.34 -0.56 16.82
C GLN A 37 -28.53 -1.77 17.74
N ASN A 38 -29.51 -2.60 17.43
CA ASN A 38 -29.78 -3.82 18.20
C ASN A 38 -28.84 -4.96 17.77
N ILE A 39 -27.52 -4.73 17.96
CA ILE A 39 -26.46 -5.66 17.56
C ILE A 39 -26.22 -6.67 18.70
N PRO A 40 -25.96 -7.95 18.41
CA PRO A 40 -25.57 -8.92 19.43
C PRO A 40 -24.35 -8.46 20.23
N GLU A 41 -24.35 -8.68 21.55
CA GLU A 41 -23.32 -8.19 22.50
C GLU A 41 -21.89 -8.61 22.08
N SER A 42 -21.73 -9.82 21.50
CA SER A 42 -20.45 -10.30 21.01
C SER A 42 -19.91 -9.45 19.85
N LEU A 43 -20.77 -9.02 18.94
CA LEU A 43 -20.41 -8.15 17.81
C LEU A 43 -20.24 -6.69 18.25
N GLU A 44 -21.05 -6.19 19.18
CA GLU A 44 -20.87 -4.88 19.81
C GLU A 44 -19.46 -4.76 20.37
N LYS A 45 -19.04 -5.71 21.20
CA LYS A 45 -17.69 -5.74 21.77
C LYS A 45 -16.61 -5.76 20.67
N ALA A 46 -16.79 -6.56 19.61
CA ALA A 46 -15.84 -6.64 18.53
C ALA A 46 -15.71 -5.29 17.78
N PHE A 47 -16.81 -4.61 17.48
CA PHE A 47 -16.77 -3.32 16.80
C PHE A 47 -16.17 -2.20 17.66
N LEU A 48 -16.38 -2.24 18.97
CA LEU A 48 -15.78 -1.27 19.89
C LEU A 48 -14.27 -1.48 20.07
N GLU A 49 -13.81 -2.73 20.13
CA GLU A 49 -12.41 -3.05 20.34
C GLU A 49 -11.57 -2.95 19.04
N LEU A 50 -12.16 -3.28 17.88
CA LEU A 50 -11.47 -3.38 16.61
C LEU A 50 -10.67 -2.12 16.22
N PRO A 51 -11.21 -0.88 16.35
CA PRO A 51 -10.47 0.33 16.00
C PRO A 51 -9.24 0.59 16.90
N HIS A 52 -9.20 -0.03 18.08
CA HIS A 52 -8.09 0.07 19.04
C HIS A 52 -7.00 -0.98 18.83
N LEU A 53 -7.28 -1.98 17.99
CA LEU A 53 -6.30 -3.04 17.71
C LEU A 53 -5.22 -2.55 16.74
N PHE A 54 -4.20 -1.95 17.31
CA PHE A 54 -2.99 -1.52 16.63
C PHE A 54 -1.75 -1.96 17.40
N GLY A 55 -0.76 -2.51 16.71
CA GLY A 55 0.51 -2.89 17.35
C GLY A 55 1.24 -4.05 16.66
N SER A 56 2.06 -4.75 17.44
CA SER A 56 2.81 -5.91 16.99
C SER A 56 1.91 -7.14 16.79
N SER A 57 2.51 -8.30 16.58
CA SER A 57 1.77 -9.57 16.37
C SER A 57 0.81 -9.97 17.49
N GLU A 58 0.97 -9.41 18.70
CA GLU A 58 0.07 -9.68 19.82
C GLU A 58 -1.38 -9.29 19.55
N VAL A 59 -1.61 -8.25 18.71
CA VAL A 59 -2.95 -7.84 18.35
C VAL A 59 -3.69 -8.85 17.48
N LEU A 60 -2.99 -9.76 16.80
CA LEU A 60 -3.60 -10.83 16.02
C LEU A 60 -4.34 -11.81 16.94
N GLN A 61 -3.75 -12.20 18.06
CA GLN A 61 -4.40 -13.08 19.04
C GLN A 61 -5.62 -12.39 19.68
N LYS A 62 -5.52 -11.10 19.99
CA LYS A 62 -6.65 -10.32 20.49
C LYS A 62 -7.78 -10.27 19.46
N ALA A 63 -7.46 -9.98 18.19
CA ALA A 63 -8.44 -9.96 17.13
C ALA A 63 -9.14 -11.30 16.96
N ARG A 64 -8.41 -12.40 17.06
CA ARG A 64 -8.95 -13.76 16.99
C ARG A 64 -9.95 -14.04 18.12
N SER A 65 -9.70 -13.54 19.33
CA SER A 65 -10.56 -13.75 20.49
C SER A 65 -11.86 -12.92 20.48
N LEU A 66 -11.97 -11.94 19.58
CA LEU A 66 -13.14 -11.05 19.49
C LEU A 66 -14.24 -11.57 18.55
N THR A 67 -14.02 -12.68 17.86
CA THR A 67 -14.97 -13.14 16.84
C THR A 67 -14.97 -14.66 16.71
N ASP A 68 -16.16 -15.22 16.54
CA ASP A 68 -16.39 -16.60 16.14
C ASP A 68 -16.67 -16.73 14.64
N ASN A 69 -16.71 -15.61 13.92
CA ASN A 69 -16.96 -15.60 12.50
C ASN A 69 -15.82 -16.24 11.71
N ILE A 70 -16.12 -17.31 10.97
CA ILE A 70 -15.15 -18.11 10.23
C ILE A 70 -14.38 -17.27 9.19
N CYS A 71 -15.04 -16.30 8.56
CA CYS A 71 -14.38 -15.43 7.56
C CYS A 71 -13.38 -14.48 8.22
N ALA A 72 -13.74 -13.93 9.39
CA ALA A 72 -12.85 -13.07 10.16
C ALA A 72 -11.66 -13.86 10.72
N ILE A 73 -11.90 -15.05 11.26
CA ILE A 73 -10.83 -15.96 11.75
C ILE A 73 -9.85 -16.27 10.61
N LYS A 74 -10.33 -16.67 9.42
CA LYS A 74 -9.47 -16.94 8.27
C LYS A 74 -8.66 -15.70 7.82
N ALA A 75 -9.22 -14.52 7.97
CA ALA A 75 -8.50 -13.28 7.65
C ALA A 75 -7.36 -13.03 8.64
N VAL A 76 -7.56 -13.29 9.93
CA VAL A 76 -6.51 -13.21 10.96
C VAL A 76 -5.44 -14.28 10.72
N GLU A 77 -5.84 -15.53 10.50
CA GLU A 77 -4.91 -16.63 10.17
C GLU A 77 -4.03 -16.28 8.96
N ARG A 78 -4.60 -15.63 7.95
CA ARG A 78 -3.82 -15.18 6.81
C ARG A 78 -2.79 -14.11 7.15
N LEU A 79 -3.09 -13.22 8.09
CA LEU A 79 -2.12 -12.23 8.59
C LEU A 79 -1.01 -12.91 9.41
N GLU A 80 -1.35 -13.91 10.21
CA GLU A 80 -0.39 -14.73 10.96
C GLU A 80 0.58 -15.45 10.01
N GLU A 81 0.07 -16.11 8.97
CA GLU A 81 0.90 -16.77 7.95
C GLU A 81 1.89 -15.79 7.29
N ILE A 82 1.41 -14.60 6.91
CA ILE A 82 2.25 -13.57 6.30
C ILE A 82 3.31 -13.10 7.29
N TYR A 83 2.95 -12.93 8.56
CA TYR A 83 3.89 -12.52 9.59
C TYR A 83 5.01 -13.54 9.79
N GLU A 84 4.68 -14.84 9.81
CA GLU A 84 5.70 -15.90 9.88
C GLU A 84 6.66 -15.88 8.68
N ILE A 85 6.14 -15.61 7.47
CA ILE A 85 7.00 -15.42 6.29
C ILE A 85 7.90 -14.19 6.45
N LEU A 86 7.38 -13.08 6.96
CA LEU A 86 8.15 -11.86 7.16
C LEU A 86 9.25 -12.03 8.24
N LYS A 87 9.03 -12.87 9.24
CA LYS A 87 10.06 -13.29 10.21
C LYS A 87 11.22 -14.01 9.51
N ILE A 88 10.93 -14.91 8.57
CA ILE A 88 11.98 -15.62 7.81
C ILE A 88 12.86 -14.61 7.04
N TYR A 89 12.26 -13.52 6.56
CA TYR A 89 12.99 -12.43 5.92
C TYR A 89 13.65 -11.44 6.90
N GLY A 90 13.42 -11.55 8.21
CA GLY A 90 13.94 -10.64 9.24
C GLY A 90 13.28 -9.26 9.23
N TYR A 91 12.03 -9.17 8.74
CA TYR A 91 11.29 -7.91 8.63
C TYR A 91 10.25 -7.69 9.74
N GLU A 92 10.13 -8.60 10.71
CA GLU A 92 9.15 -8.55 11.79
C GLU A 92 9.17 -7.23 12.57
N LYS A 93 10.35 -6.65 12.78
CA LYS A 93 10.53 -5.39 13.51
C LYS A 93 10.03 -4.15 12.76
N TYR A 94 9.73 -4.28 11.48
CA TYR A 94 9.22 -3.18 10.64
C TYR A 94 7.72 -3.30 10.39
N VAL A 95 7.06 -4.32 10.95
CA VAL A 95 5.66 -4.62 10.67
C VAL A 95 4.81 -4.36 11.90
N SER A 96 3.72 -3.65 11.70
CA SER A 96 2.63 -3.51 12.67
C SER A 96 1.30 -3.81 11.99
N PHE A 97 0.33 -4.22 12.79
CA PHE A 97 -1.03 -4.52 12.36
C PHE A 97 -1.97 -3.42 12.82
N ASP A 98 -2.85 -2.97 11.96
CA ASP A 98 -3.88 -1.97 12.25
C ASP A 98 -5.23 -2.49 11.74
N PHE A 99 -6.08 -2.96 12.64
CA PHE A 99 -7.41 -3.45 12.30
C PHE A 99 -8.41 -2.32 12.03
N GLY A 100 -8.10 -1.10 12.44
CA GLY A 100 -8.84 0.11 12.09
C GLY A 100 -8.52 0.64 10.68
N MET A 101 -7.53 0.07 10.00
CA MET A 101 -7.16 0.48 8.65
C MET A 101 -8.12 -0.11 7.62
N LEU A 102 -9.01 0.71 7.10
CA LEU A 102 -9.95 0.33 6.04
C LEU A 102 -9.57 1.01 4.73
N SER A 103 -9.72 0.30 3.61
CA SER A 103 -9.54 0.89 2.29
C SER A 103 -10.81 1.57 1.81
N LYS A 104 -10.66 2.77 1.23
CA LYS A 104 -11.74 3.43 0.47
C LYS A 104 -12.07 2.70 -0.84
N PHE A 105 -11.13 1.90 -1.34
CA PHE A 105 -11.28 1.18 -2.60
C PHE A 105 -11.89 -0.20 -2.36
N GLN A 106 -13.05 -0.46 -2.95
CA GLN A 106 -13.77 -1.73 -2.80
C GLN A 106 -13.19 -2.89 -3.62
N TYR A 107 -12.18 -2.64 -4.46
CA TYR A 107 -11.60 -3.69 -5.30
C TYR A 107 -10.61 -4.61 -4.56
N TYR A 108 -10.12 -4.21 -3.38
CA TYR A 108 -9.28 -5.08 -2.58
C TYR A 108 -10.06 -6.28 -2.03
N THR A 109 -9.52 -7.46 -2.22
CA THR A 109 -10.12 -8.74 -1.80
C THR A 109 -9.32 -9.48 -0.75
N GLY A 110 -8.21 -8.91 -0.29
CA GLY A 110 -7.33 -9.52 0.69
C GLY A 110 -6.64 -8.47 1.55
N ILE A 111 -5.39 -8.73 1.85
CA ILE A 111 -4.58 -7.79 2.65
C ILE A 111 -4.47 -6.44 1.97
N ILE A 112 -4.49 -5.40 2.78
CA ILE A 112 -4.08 -4.05 2.42
C ILE A 112 -2.86 -3.68 3.26
N PHE A 113 -1.97 -2.88 2.72
CA PHE A 113 -0.78 -2.45 3.44
C PHE A 113 -0.40 -1.01 3.09
N GLN A 114 0.26 -0.37 4.02
CA GLN A 114 0.83 0.96 3.85
C GLN A 114 2.25 0.94 4.43
N ALA A 115 3.15 1.69 3.81
CA ALA A 115 4.48 1.88 4.34
C ALA A 115 4.70 3.36 4.69
N TYR A 116 5.27 3.55 5.86
CA TYR A 116 5.59 4.86 6.41
C TYR A 116 7.08 4.98 6.62
N THR A 117 7.56 6.21 6.61
CA THR A 117 8.94 6.53 6.98
C THR A 117 8.99 7.82 7.78
N TYR A 118 10.11 8.08 8.42
CA TYR A 118 10.30 9.32 9.18
C TYR A 118 10.22 10.54 8.28
N GLY A 119 9.63 11.61 8.82
CA GLY A 119 9.56 12.90 8.14
C GLY A 119 8.33 13.11 7.27
N THR A 120 7.41 12.14 7.20
CA THR A 120 6.08 12.35 6.62
C THR A 120 5.01 11.95 7.62
N GLY A 121 3.87 12.64 7.64
CA GLY A 121 2.68 12.22 8.37
C GLY A 121 1.80 11.27 7.54
N GLU A 122 2.15 11.09 6.27
CA GLU A 122 1.40 10.31 5.30
C GLU A 122 2.21 9.08 4.82
N PRO A 123 1.55 7.99 4.43
CA PRO A 123 2.23 6.83 3.89
C PRO A 123 2.91 7.14 2.56
N VAL A 124 4.12 6.62 2.39
CA VAL A 124 4.87 6.70 1.12
C VAL A 124 4.46 5.62 0.13
N VAL A 125 3.93 4.51 0.63
CA VAL A 125 3.42 3.39 -0.18
C VAL A 125 2.04 2.99 0.31
N LYS A 126 1.12 2.73 -0.63
CA LYS A 126 -0.19 2.14 -0.36
C LYS A 126 -0.43 1.01 -1.35
N GLY A 127 -0.90 -0.14 -0.88
CA GLY A 127 -1.16 -1.28 -1.75
C GLY A 127 -2.05 -2.33 -1.12
N GLY A 128 -2.28 -3.40 -1.87
CA GLY A 128 -3.06 -4.52 -1.40
C GLY A 128 -3.31 -5.58 -2.46
N ARG A 129 -3.97 -6.66 -2.05
CA ARG A 129 -4.34 -7.78 -2.90
C ARG A 129 -5.72 -7.56 -3.51
N TYR A 130 -5.83 -7.83 -4.80
CA TYR A 130 -7.09 -7.72 -5.55
C TYR A 130 -7.20 -8.89 -6.56
N ASN A 131 -8.15 -9.80 -6.31
CA ASN A 131 -8.31 -11.01 -7.13
C ASN A 131 -9.35 -10.82 -8.24
N ASN A 132 -10.25 -9.85 -8.10
CA ASN A 132 -11.40 -9.70 -8.97
C ASN A 132 -11.25 -8.57 -10.00
N LEU A 133 -10.30 -7.65 -9.79
CA LEU A 133 -10.16 -6.49 -10.66
C LEU A 133 -9.89 -6.88 -12.13
N LEU A 134 -8.96 -7.80 -12.35
CA LEU A 134 -8.59 -8.23 -13.69
C LEU A 134 -9.71 -9.05 -14.39
N LYS A 135 -10.66 -9.61 -13.63
CA LYS A 135 -11.83 -10.30 -14.19
C LYS A 135 -12.67 -9.35 -15.05
N HIS A 136 -12.78 -8.08 -14.68
CA HIS A 136 -13.50 -7.07 -15.47
C HIS A 136 -12.85 -6.80 -16.83
N PHE A 137 -11.56 -7.14 -16.98
CA PHE A 137 -10.81 -7.05 -18.22
C PHE A 137 -10.64 -8.40 -18.93
N GLY A 138 -11.48 -9.39 -18.59
CA GLY A 138 -11.53 -10.70 -19.23
C GLY A 138 -10.44 -11.70 -18.77
N LYS A 139 -9.61 -11.36 -17.77
CA LYS A 139 -8.56 -12.26 -17.23
C LYS A 139 -8.74 -12.46 -15.73
N PRO A 140 -9.38 -13.55 -15.29
CA PRO A 140 -9.45 -13.85 -13.86
C PRO A 140 -8.07 -14.25 -13.35
N ALA A 141 -7.42 -13.35 -12.61
CA ALA A 141 -6.11 -13.59 -12.01
C ALA A 141 -6.01 -12.90 -10.64
N ALA A 142 -5.41 -13.60 -9.68
CA ALA A 142 -5.03 -12.99 -8.42
C ALA A 142 -3.87 -12.02 -8.63
N SER A 143 -4.00 -10.84 -8.07
CA SER A 143 -3.01 -9.78 -8.22
C SER A 143 -2.76 -9.06 -6.90
N ILE A 144 -1.55 -8.58 -6.75
CA ILE A 144 -1.14 -7.67 -5.69
C ILE A 144 -0.39 -6.51 -6.32
N GLY A 145 -0.59 -5.31 -5.82
CA GLY A 145 0.09 -4.13 -6.32
C GLY A 145 0.14 -3.03 -5.29
N PHE A 146 0.98 -2.06 -5.57
CA PHE A 146 1.12 -0.86 -4.74
C PHE A 146 1.45 0.37 -5.58
N GLY A 147 1.11 1.53 -5.03
CA GLY A 147 1.51 2.83 -5.54
C GLY A 147 2.47 3.52 -4.59
N ILE A 148 3.44 4.23 -5.14
CA ILE A 148 4.38 5.07 -4.38
C ILE A 148 3.99 6.53 -4.60
N THR A 149 3.81 7.28 -3.50
CA THR A 149 3.62 8.73 -3.56
C THR A 149 5.00 9.39 -3.59
N VAL A 150 5.45 9.75 -4.78
CA VAL A 150 6.82 10.27 -5.02
C VAL A 150 7.08 11.53 -4.21
N ASP A 151 6.10 12.43 -4.11
CA ASP A 151 6.24 13.67 -3.34
C ASP A 151 6.50 13.40 -1.85
N ASN A 152 5.76 12.44 -1.26
CA ASN A 152 5.98 12.03 0.13
C ASN A 152 7.36 11.40 0.32
N LEU A 153 7.80 10.59 -0.65
CA LEU A 153 9.13 9.97 -0.62
C LEU A 153 10.23 11.03 -0.70
N LEU A 154 10.14 11.98 -1.63
CA LEU A 154 11.11 13.07 -1.76
C LEU A 154 11.14 13.96 -0.53
N MET A 155 9.98 14.27 0.04
CA MET A 155 9.87 15.03 1.29
C MET A 155 10.57 14.28 2.44
N ALA A 156 10.35 12.97 2.56
CA ALA A 156 10.99 12.15 3.58
C ALA A 156 12.51 12.15 3.44
N LEU A 157 13.02 11.93 2.22
CA LEU A 157 14.45 11.94 1.94
C LEU A 157 15.09 13.28 2.31
N SER A 158 14.44 14.39 1.92
CA SER A 158 14.90 15.74 2.24
C SER A 158 14.95 15.99 3.75
N ARG A 159 13.89 15.63 4.48
CA ARG A 159 13.84 15.82 5.94
C ARG A 159 14.81 14.93 6.70
N GLN A 160 15.09 13.74 6.20
CA GLN A 160 16.10 12.83 6.75
C GLN A 160 17.53 13.18 6.28
N LYS A 161 17.69 14.21 5.44
CA LYS A 161 18.99 14.64 4.87
C LYS A 161 19.69 13.51 4.10
N ILE A 162 18.92 12.64 3.48
CA ILE A 162 19.42 11.59 2.59
C ILE A 162 19.62 12.21 1.21
N SER A 163 20.87 12.33 0.79
CA SER A 163 21.18 12.83 -0.56
C SER A 163 20.86 11.79 -1.61
N LEU A 164 20.16 12.22 -2.65
CA LEU A 164 19.99 11.39 -3.83
C LEU A 164 21.32 11.33 -4.61
N PRO A 165 21.69 10.18 -5.17
CA PRO A 165 22.86 10.10 -6.03
C PRO A 165 22.67 11.05 -7.22
N GLU A 166 23.60 11.97 -7.41
CA GLU A 166 23.58 12.85 -8.58
C GLU A 166 23.70 12.03 -9.85
N LYS A 167 22.75 12.24 -10.73
CA LYS A 167 22.80 11.64 -12.05
C LYS A 167 23.95 12.28 -12.82
N LYS A 168 25.00 11.53 -13.11
CA LYS A 168 26.10 12.03 -13.95
C LYS A 168 25.51 12.59 -15.24
N ALA A 169 25.92 13.80 -15.61
CA ALA A 169 25.49 14.39 -16.87
C ALA A 169 25.87 13.44 -18.04
N PRO A 170 24.99 13.25 -19.01
CA PRO A 170 25.31 12.40 -20.14
C PRO A 170 26.48 13.00 -20.94
N VAL A 171 27.35 12.16 -21.45
CA VAL A 171 28.32 12.56 -22.46
C VAL A 171 27.54 12.99 -23.69
N ILE A 172 27.81 14.21 -24.17
CA ILE A 172 27.16 14.72 -25.38
C ILE A 172 28.10 14.44 -26.55
N LEU A 173 27.67 13.55 -27.47
CA LEU A 173 28.34 13.34 -28.75
C LEU A 173 27.62 14.18 -29.80
N THR A 174 28.33 15.13 -30.37
CA THR A 174 27.83 15.91 -31.50
C THR A 174 28.07 15.19 -32.82
N TYR A 175 27.16 15.37 -33.78
CA TYR A 175 27.29 14.78 -35.11
C TYR A 175 26.76 15.69 -36.19
N THR A 176 27.36 15.55 -37.37
CA THR A 176 26.92 16.13 -38.65
C THR A 176 26.28 15.02 -39.50
N GLU A 177 25.81 15.37 -40.68
CA GLU A 177 25.29 14.38 -41.65
C GLU A 177 26.37 13.37 -42.06
N THR A 178 27.63 13.79 -42.12
CA THR A 178 28.76 12.97 -42.60
C THR A 178 29.24 11.94 -41.59
N ASN A 179 29.24 12.27 -40.29
CA ASN A 179 29.72 11.38 -39.21
C ASN A 179 28.64 10.75 -38.38
N ARG A 180 27.37 10.87 -38.78
CA ARG A 180 26.20 10.36 -38.00
C ARG A 180 26.35 8.88 -37.63
N ARG A 181 26.79 8.04 -38.58
CA ARG A 181 26.95 6.60 -38.37
C ARG A 181 27.97 6.32 -37.27
N GLU A 182 29.11 6.98 -37.32
CA GLU A 182 30.20 6.82 -36.36
C GLU A 182 29.76 7.26 -34.97
N ALA A 183 29.09 8.40 -34.85
CA ALA A 183 28.61 8.90 -33.60
C ALA A 183 27.55 7.96 -32.98
N ILE A 184 26.70 7.32 -33.78
CA ILE A 184 25.73 6.34 -33.28
C ILE A 184 26.45 5.11 -32.73
N LEU A 185 27.43 4.58 -33.44
CA LEU A 185 28.22 3.40 -33.01
C LEU A 185 28.97 3.70 -31.72
N GLU A 186 29.62 4.85 -31.63
CA GLU A 186 30.32 5.27 -30.42
C GLU A 186 29.36 5.45 -29.25
N ALA A 187 28.20 6.07 -29.47
CA ALA A 187 27.17 6.18 -28.42
C ALA A 187 26.69 4.81 -27.95
N GLN A 188 26.50 3.84 -28.83
CA GLN A 188 26.13 2.46 -28.47
C GLN A 188 27.21 1.79 -27.62
N LYS A 189 28.48 1.93 -28.01
CA LYS A 189 29.60 1.40 -27.25
C LYS A 189 29.64 1.94 -25.83
N LEU A 190 29.62 3.27 -25.68
CA LEU A 190 29.60 3.93 -24.36
C LEU A 190 28.39 3.56 -23.50
N ARG A 191 27.21 3.39 -24.11
CA ARG A 191 26.01 2.92 -23.39
C ARG A 191 26.14 1.49 -22.92
N ASN A 192 26.73 0.62 -23.70
CA ASN A 192 27.03 -0.77 -23.30
C ASN A 192 28.05 -0.84 -22.15
N GLU A 193 28.92 0.15 -22.04
CA GLU A 193 29.84 0.35 -20.90
C GLU A 193 29.20 1.03 -19.69
N GLY A 194 27.88 1.28 -19.75
CA GLY A 194 27.12 1.89 -18.65
C GLY A 194 27.17 3.42 -18.58
N THR A 195 27.75 4.08 -19.59
CA THR A 195 27.82 5.55 -19.67
C THR A 195 26.56 6.12 -20.30
N ALA A 196 25.92 7.12 -19.64
CA ALA A 196 24.81 7.84 -20.23
C ALA A 196 25.31 8.74 -21.38
N VAL A 197 24.73 8.60 -22.57
CA VAL A 197 25.15 9.35 -23.76
C VAL A 197 23.95 9.97 -24.45
N ALA A 198 24.06 11.28 -24.79
CA ALA A 198 23.12 12.01 -25.63
C ALA A 198 23.76 12.34 -26.98
N LEU A 199 23.03 12.09 -28.06
CA LEU A 199 23.44 12.51 -29.41
C LEU A 199 22.83 13.87 -29.70
N ARG A 200 23.65 14.82 -30.19
CA ARG A 200 23.21 16.16 -30.59
C ARG A 200 23.69 16.46 -32.01
N ARG A 201 22.75 16.78 -32.89
CA ARG A 201 23.11 17.28 -34.21
C ARG A 201 23.72 18.68 -34.09
N GLU A 202 24.84 18.92 -34.74
CA GLU A 202 25.37 20.27 -34.89
C GLU A 202 24.42 21.09 -35.74
N LYS A 203 24.14 22.32 -35.29
CA LYS A 203 23.39 23.25 -36.13
C LYS A 203 24.33 23.70 -37.24
N GLU A 204 23.91 23.51 -38.48
CA GLU A 204 24.55 24.16 -39.60
C GLU A 204 24.18 25.65 -39.45
N ASP A 205 25.18 26.53 -39.27
CA ASP A 205 24.98 27.95 -39.37
C ASP A 205 24.53 28.28 -40.81
N CYS A 206 23.28 28.77 -40.94
CA CYS A 206 22.75 29.26 -42.20
C CYS A 206 23.30 30.66 -42.52
#